data_3a2d305c133a2db030dbc0b05b8ff874
#
_entry.id   3a2d305c133a2db030dbc0b05b8ff874
#
_cell.length_a   1.000
_cell.length_b   1.000
_cell.length_c   1.000
_cell.angle_alpha   90.00
_cell.angle_beta   90.00
_cell.angle_gamma   90.00
#
_symmetry.space_group_name_H-M   'P 1'
#
loop_
_entity.id
_entity.type
_entity.pdbx_description
1 polymer ?
#
loop_
_entity_poly.entity_id
_entity_poly.type
_entity_poly.pdbx_seq_one_letter_code
_entity_poly.pdbx_strand_id
1 'polypeptide(L)'
;MDYQLKNNFLTVTLSDKGAEIQSVKDVNSGREYMWQADPEIWGRHAPVLFPVVGRLKDDQYTYDGKTYHLGQHGFARDAQFTVEE
;
A
#
# COMPACT_ATOMS: atom_id res chain seq x y z
N MET A 1 -3.24 12.23 2.54
CA MET A 1 -2.14 13.18 2.25
C MET A 1 -0.98 12.44 1.63
N ASP A 2 -0.40 13.04 0.61
CA ASP A 2 0.71 12.41 -0.11
C ASP A 2 2.03 13.04 0.31
N TYR A 3 3.07 12.22 0.36
CA TYR A 3 4.43 12.63 0.70
C TYR A 3 5.37 12.27 -0.44
N GLN A 4 6.41 13.05 -0.63
CA GLN A 4 7.37 12.82 -1.70
C GLN A 4 8.78 12.61 -1.19
N LEU A 5 9.46 11.64 -1.79
CA LEU A 5 10.89 11.43 -1.66
C LEU A 5 11.51 11.71 -3.02
N LYS A 6 12.62 12.47 -3.03
CA LYS A 6 13.21 12.88 -4.31
C LYS A 6 14.73 12.87 -4.25
N ASN A 7 15.35 12.42 -5.33
CA ASN A 7 16.77 12.58 -5.56
C ASN A 7 16.99 13.13 -6.98
N ASN A 8 18.23 13.04 -7.49
CA ASN A 8 18.55 13.59 -8.81
C ASN A 8 17.92 12.79 -9.97
N PHE A 9 17.40 11.61 -9.72
CA PHE A 9 16.91 10.69 -10.74
C PHE A 9 15.41 10.42 -10.65
N LEU A 10 14.88 10.25 -9.43
CA LEU A 10 13.52 9.80 -9.22
C LEU A 10 12.75 10.68 -8.23
N THR A 11 11.45 10.81 -8.46
CA THR A 11 10.51 11.33 -7.48
C THR A 11 9.53 10.21 -7.14
N VAL A 12 9.44 9.86 -5.85
CA VAL A 12 8.53 8.83 -5.35
C VAL A 12 7.44 9.50 -4.51
N THR A 13 6.19 9.21 -4.83
CA THR A 13 5.03 9.70 -4.07
C THR A 13 4.41 8.56 -3.29
N LEU A 14 4.19 8.79 -1.99
CA LEU A 14 3.55 7.83 -1.09
C LEU A 14 2.30 8.46 -0.48
N SER A 15 1.26 7.63 -0.31
CA SER A 15 0.07 8.02 0.45
C SER A 15 0.22 7.58 1.91
N ASP A 16 -0.24 8.39 2.85
CA ASP A 16 -0.30 7.99 4.25
C ASP A 16 -1.42 6.98 4.51
N LYS A 17 -2.37 6.86 3.60
CA LYS A 17 -3.34 5.76 3.64
C LYS A 17 -2.66 4.49 3.11
N GLY A 18 -2.49 3.51 4.00
CA GLY A 18 -1.84 2.25 3.65
C GLY A 18 -0.33 2.33 3.48
N ALA A 19 0.29 3.50 3.69
CA ALA A 19 1.72 3.75 3.43
C ALA A 19 2.12 3.27 2.03
N GLU A 20 1.26 3.53 1.05
CA GLU A 20 1.35 2.96 -0.29
C GLU A 20 2.14 3.84 -1.24
N ILE A 21 3.06 3.24 -2.00
CA ILE A 21 3.75 3.93 -3.10
C ILE A 21 2.74 4.10 -4.23
N GLN A 22 2.57 5.34 -4.69
CA GLN A 22 1.59 5.65 -5.73
C GLN A 22 2.21 6.10 -7.03
N SER A 23 3.42 6.63 -6.99
CA SER A 23 4.10 7.14 -8.17
C SER A 23 5.59 7.02 -8.03
N VAL A 24 6.26 6.62 -9.10
CA VAL A 24 7.71 6.64 -9.24
C VAL A 24 8.01 7.25 -10.60
N LYS A 25 8.49 8.49 -10.61
CA LYS A 25 8.74 9.23 -11.85
C LYS A 25 10.21 9.53 -12.08
N ASP A 26 10.62 9.46 -13.35
CA ASP A 26 11.92 9.97 -13.79
C ASP A 26 11.89 11.49 -13.73
N VAL A 27 12.87 12.09 -13.04
CA VAL A 27 12.95 13.55 -12.87
C VAL A 27 13.13 14.27 -14.20
N ASN A 28 13.89 13.69 -15.12
CA ASN A 28 14.23 14.35 -16.41
C ASN A 28 13.13 14.19 -17.45
N SER A 29 12.60 12.98 -17.64
CA SER A 29 11.63 12.70 -18.70
C SER A 29 10.19 12.83 -18.24
N GLY A 30 9.93 12.78 -16.92
CA GLY A 30 8.58 12.74 -16.37
C GLY A 30 7.90 11.39 -16.54
N ARG A 31 8.64 10.36 -16.97
CA ARG A 31 8.07 9.04 -17.18
C ARG A 31 7.62 8.41 -15.87
N GLU A 32 6.38 7.91 -15.86
CA GLU A 32 5.78 7.22 -14.72
C GLU A 32 6.02 5.72 -14.83
N TYR A 33 6.58 5.11 -13.78
CA TYR A 33 6.88 3.68 -13.74
C TYR A 33 5.84 2.86 -12.98
N MET A 34 4.92 3.53 -12.25
CA MET A 34 3.93 2.83 -11.45
C MET A 34 2.58 2.77 -12.16
N TRP A 35 1.87 1.66 -11.95
CA TRP A 35 0.46 1.52 -12.34
C TRP A 35 -0.37 2.62 -11.69
N GLN A 36 -1.23 3.28 -12.44
CA GLN A 36 -1.97 4.46 -11.99
C GLN A 36 -3.39 4.18 -11.52
N ALA A 37 -3.65 2.94 -11.10
CA ALA A 37 -4.87 2.56 -10.38
C ALA A 37 -6.15 2.90 -11.12
N ASP A 38 -6.23 2.55 -12.42
CA ASP A 38 -7.45 2.71 -13.22
C ASP A 38 -8.57 1.90 -12.56
N PRO A 39 -9.63 2.56 -12.03
CA PRO A 39 -10.68 1.88 -11.29
C PRO A 39 -11.48 0.87 -12.12
N GLU A 40 -11.45 0.97 -13.44
CA GLU A 40 -12.09 -0.02 -14.32
C GLU A 40 -11.31 -1.32 -14.40
N ILE A 41 -10.03 -1.30 -14.00
CA ILE A 41 -9.16 -2.48 -14.02
C ILE A 41 -8.79 -2.88 -12.59
N TRP A 42 -8.04 -2.03 -11.89
CA TRP A 42 -7.63 -2.27 -10.51
C TRP A 42 -7.27 -0.95 -9.83
N GLY A 43 -8.08 -0.55 -8.85
CA GLY A 43 -8.00 0.77 -8.23
C GLY A 43 -6.91 0.96 -7.17
N ARG A 44 -5.94 0.06 -7.07
CA ARG A 44 -4.82 0.19 -6.14
C ARG A 44 -3.50 0.26 -6.91
N HIS A 45 -2.44 0.76 -6.26
CA HIS A 45 -1.10 0.85 -6.85
C HIS A 45 -0.18 -0.27 -6.37
N ALA A 46 0.24 -0.20 -5.10
CA ALA A 46 1.16 -1.16 -4.50
C ALA A 46 0.79 -1.36 -3.03
N PRO A 47 -0.35 -2.00 -2.74
CA PRO A 47 -0.82 -2.12 -1.36
C PRO A 47 0.14 -2.92 -0.49
N VAL A 48 0.30 -2.49 0.76
CA VAL A 48 1.12 -3.19 1.75
C VAL A 48 0.30 -4.35 2.31
N LEU A 49 0.80 -5.56 2.12
CA LEU A 49 0.12 -6.78 2.57
C LEU A 49 0.64 -7.17 3.95
N PHE A 50 -0.11 -6.79 4.98
CA PHE A 50 0.28 -7.03 6.37
C PHE A 50 -0.97 -7.07 7.27
N PRO A 51 -1.04 -7.97 8.26
CA PRO A 51 -0.01 -8.94 8.65
C PRO A 51 0.00 -10.24 7.84
N VAL A 52 -0.88 -10.39 6.86
CA VAL A 52 -0.91 -11.60 6.03
C VAL A 52 -0.95 -11.26 4.55
N VAL A 53 -0.47 -12.20 3.74
CA VAL A 53 -0.60 -12.17 2.28
C VAL A 53 -1.65 -13.20 1.88
N GLY A 54 -2.63 -12.79 1.06
CA GLY A 54 -3.70 -13.67 0.65
C GLY A 54 -4.85 -13.68 1.65
N ARG A 55 -5.65 -14.73 1.59
CA ARG A 55 -6.86 -14.85 2.39
C ARG A 55 -6.78 -16.05 3.33
N LEU A 56 -7.11 -15.83 4.59
CA LEU A 56 -7.20 -16.90 5.57
C LEU A 56 -8.51 -17.68 5.38
N LYS A 57 -8.51 -18.95 5.75
CA LYS A 57 -9.73 -19.76 5.72
C LYS A 57 -10.79 -19.12 6.62
N ASP A 58 -11.97 -18.86 6.06
CA ASP A 58 -13.08 -18.19 6.75
C ASP A 58 -12.72 -16.80 7.31
N ASP A 59 -11.68 -16.18 6.77
CA ASP A 59 -11.19 -14.85 7.19
C ASP A 59 -10.87 -14.78 8.68
N GLN A 60 -10.33 -15.86 9.24
CA GLN A 60 -10.04 -15.90 10.67
C GLN A 60 -8.83 -16.77 11.00
N TYR A 61 -8.27 -16.55 12.19
CA TYR A 61 -7.21 -17.37 12.76
C TYR A 61 -7.43 -17.49 14.27
N THR A 62 -6.82 -18.50 14.88
CA THR A 62 -6.89 -18.68 16.33
C THR A 62 -5.50 -18.52 16.95
N TYR A 63 -5.46 -17.90 18.12
CA TYR A 63 -4.25 -17.73 18.90
C TYR A 63 -4.60 -17.73 20.37
N ASP A 64 -3.92 -18.57 21.15
CA ASP A 64 -4.10 -18.71 22.59
C ASP A 64 -5.58 -18.94 22.97
N GLY A 65 -6.25 -19.82 22.23
CA GLY A 65 -7.66 -20.19 22.47
C GLY A 65 -8.68 -19.17 22.02
N LYS A 66 -8.26 -18.07 21.40
CA LYS A 66 -9.16 -17.03 20.91
C LYS A 66 -9.20 -17.02 19.40
N THR A 67 -10.36 -16.68 18.83
CA THR A 67 -10.53 -16.52 17.38
C THR A 67 -10.47 -15.05 17.01
N TYR A 68 -9.65 -14.73 16.02
CA TYR A 68 -9.50 -13.38 15.49
C TYR A 68 -9.91 -13.36 14.02
N HIS A 69 -10.52 -12.26 13.60
CA HIS A 69 -10.95 -12.07 12.22
C HIS A 69 -9.99 -11.17 11.48
N LEU A 70 -9.67 -11.53 10.24
CA LEU A 70 -8.74 -10.76 9.41
C LEU A 70 -9.08 -10.99 7.94
N GLY A 71 -9.39 -9.92 7.22
CA GLY A 71 -9.73 -9.98 5.81
C GLY A 71 -8.54 -10.25 4.90
N GLN A 72 -8.83 -10.37 3.60
CA GLN A 72 -7.82 -10.63 2.58
C GLN A 72 -6.70 -9.59 2.64
N HIS A 73 -5.44 -10.05 2.66
CA HIS A 73 -4.22 -9.25 2.73
C HIS A 73 -4.08 -8.42 4.01
N GLY A 74 -4.89 -8.70 5.05
CA GLY A 74 -4.80 -7.98 6.32
C GLY A 74 -5.37 -6.58 6.28
N PHE A 75 -4.85 -5.68 7.14
CA PHE A 75 -5.44 -4.36 7.34
C PHE A 75 -4.53 -3.17 6.99
N ALA A 76 -3.21 -3.40 6.82
CA ALA A 76 -2.28 -2.28 6.62
C ALA A 76 -2.62 -1.42 5.41
N ARG A 77 -3.08 -2.04 4.33
CA ARG A 77 -3.38 -1.34 3.07
C ARG A 77 -4.50 -0.31 3.19
N ASP A 78 -5.35 -0.42 4.21
CA ASP A 78 -6.46 0.51 4.46
C ASP A 78 -6.25 1.34 5.73
N ALA A 79 -5.13 1.14 6.44
CA ALA A 79 -4.83 1.87 7.66
C ALA A 79 -4.28 3.27 7.37
N GLN A 80 -4.47 4.18 8.32
CA GLN A 80 -3.89 5.52 8.24
C GLN A 80 -2.55 5.52 8.95
N PHE A 81 -1.49 5.89 8.23
CA PHE A 81 -0.14 5.97 8.77
C PHE A 81 0.24 7.42 9.10
N THR A 82 1.18 7.57 10.00
CA THR A 82 1.72 8.89 10.38
C THR A 82 3.18 8.94 9.98
N VAL A 83 3.59 10.04 9.33
CA VAL A 83 4.99 10.23 8.97
C VAL A 83 5.76 10.74 10.18
N GLU A 84 6.85 10.08 10.51
CA GLU A 84 7.78 10.51 11.55
C GLU A 84 9.08 10.99 10.90
N GLU A 85 9.65 12.06 11.43
CA GLU A 85 10.90 12.61 10.94
C GLU A 85 12.10 12.20 11.80
#